data_2f18224da8240587285c5b08879a82fd
#
_entry.id   2f18224da8240587285c5b08879a82fd
#
_cell.length_a   1.000
_cell.length_b   1.000
_cell.length_c   1.000
_cell.angle_alpha   90.00
_cell.angle_beta   90.00
_cell.angle_gamma   90.00
#
_symmetry.space_group_name_H-M   'P 1'
#
loop_
_entity.id
_entity.type
_entity.pdbx_description
1 polymer ?
#
loop_
_entity_poly.entity_id
_entity_poly.type
_entity_poly.pdbx_seq_one_letter_code
_entity_poly.pdbx_strand_id
1 'polypeptide(L)'
;DGSAGSPDWIEDPDKYWKNPGFSQEDNHPIVCVDWNDAVAYTSWLSQKKGKIYRLPTEAEWEYSARAGTKTSRYWNEDEDFCQYANVADITLRKTYPDWKGVNCEDGSAYTVTKGSFKPNAFGLYDILGNVNEWVDDCWIDTYSETPIDGSSWLEGECSRKTVRGGSWFDGPRILRSTNRYGY
;
A
#
# COMPACT_ATOMS: atom_id res chain seq x y z
N ASP A 1 0.98 -15.94 -17.62
CA ASP A 1 -0.27 -15.30 -17.25
C ASP A 1 -0.74 -15.85 -15.92
N GLY A 2 -0.43 -15.16 -14.86
CA GLY A 2 -0.79 -15.53 -13.49
C GLY A 2 -1.54 -14.41 -12.80
N SER A 3 -2.51 -13.81 -13.48
CA SER A 3 -3.54 -13.04 -12.80
C SER A 3 -4.47 -14.08 -12.13
N ALA A 4 -4.24 -14.39 -10.86
CA ALA A 4 -5.32 -14.82 -10.01
C ALA A 4 -6.38 -13.73 -10.18
N GLY A 5 -7.60 -14.10 -10.61
CA GLY A 5 -8.66 -13.14 -10.84
C GLY A 5 -8.80 -12.27 -9.58
N SER A 6 -8.49 -10.98 -9.76
CA SER A 6 -8.97 -10.01 -8.79
C SER A 6 -10.46 -10.23 -8.71
N PRO A 7 -11.04 -10.42 -7.53
CA PRO A 7 -12.49 -10.39 -7.42
C PRO A 7 -12.93 -9.10 -8.12
N ASP A 8 -13.95 -9.17 -8.96
CA ASP A 8 -14.54 -7.99 -9.55
C ASP A 8 -14.78 -7.00 -8.40
N TRP A 9 -14.17 -5.84 -8.48
CA TRP A 9 -14.36 -4.79 -7.47
C TRP A 9 -15.83 -4.37 -7.54
N ILE A 10 -16.60 -4.86 -6.59
CA ILE A 10 -18.01 -4.51 -6.45
C ILE A 10 -18.08 -3.41 -5.41
N GLU A 11 -18.62 -2.27 -5.80
CA GLU A 11 -18.93 -1.20 -4.88
C GLU A 11 -19.99 -1.70 -3.90
N ASP A 12 -19.65 -1.77 -2.62
CA ASP A 12 -20.54 -2.19 -1.55
C ASP A 12 -20.78 -1.00 -0.62
N PRO A 13 -21.95 -0.36 -0.68
CA PRO A 13 -22.26 0.84 0.10
C PRO A 13 -22.28 0.59 1.62
N ASP A 14 -22.35 -0.67 2.04
CA ASP A 14 -22.28 -1.04 3.45
C ASP A 14 -20.83 -1.15 3.97
N LYS A 15 -19.84 -1.10 3.07
CA LYS A 15 -18.42 -1.13 3.40
C LYS A 15 -17.83 0.29 3.42
N TYR A 16 -17.30 0.68 4.58
CA TYR A 16 -16.67 1.97 4.78
C TYR A 16 -15.65 1.87 5.92
N TRP A 17 -14.92 2.91 6.20
CA TRP A 17 -13.79 2.91 7.13
C TRP A 17 -14.09 2.40 8.56
N LYS A 18 -15.35 2.47 9.03
CA LYS A 18 -15.78 1.88 10.32
C LYS A 18 -16.30 0.45 10.19
N ASN A 19 -16.61 0.02 8.99
CA ASN A 19 -17.14 -1.31 8.69
C ASN A 19 -16.55 -1.83 7.37
N PRO A 20 -15.26 -2.19 7.33
CA PRO A 20 -14.63 -2.66 6.10
C PRO A 20 -15.07 -4.10 5.70
N GLY A 21 -15.88 -4.74 6.53
CA GLY A 21 -16.35 -6.11 6.32
C GLY A 21 -15.50 -7.16 7.03
N PHE A 22 -14.52 -6.73 7.80
CA PHE A 22 -13.70 -7.55 8.69
C PHE A 22 -13.35 -6.76 9.95
N SER A 23 -12.90 -7.46 11.00
CA SER A 23 -12.56 -6.82 12.26
C SER A 23 -11.25 -6.03 12.15
N GLN A 24 -11.25 -4.80 12.67
CA GLN A 24 -10.05 -3.98 12.84
C GLN A 24 -9.99 -3.45 14.28
N GLU A 25 -8.78 -3.32 14.79
CA GLU A 25 -8.50 -2.66 16.06
C GLU A 25 -8.01 -1.22 15.82
N ASP A 26 -7.96 -0.40 16.86
CA ASP A 26 -7.56 1.03 16.79
C ASP A 26 -6.13 1.24 16.24
N ASN A 27 -5.29 0.21 16.27
CA ASN A 27 -3.92 0.23 15.77
C ASN A 27 -3.77 -0.28 14.33
N HIS A 28 -4.84 -0.74 13.68
CA HIS A 28 -4.83 -1.12 12.28
C HIS A 28 -4.83 0.12 11.36
N PRO A 29 -4.35 0.01 10.13
CA PRO A 29 -4.49 1.08 9.16
C PRO A 29 -5.95 1.29 8.80
N ILE A 30 -6.34 2.53 8.54
CA ILE A 30 -7.67 2.86 8.02
C ILE A 30 -7.76 2.41 6.56
N VAL A 31 -8.85 1.76 6.21
CA VAL A 31 -9.18 1.29 4.85
C VAL A 31 -10.53 1.84 4.39
N CYS A 32 -10.93 1.59 3.16
CA CYS A 32 -12.15 2.12 2.55
C CYS A 32 -12.21 3.65 2.61
N VAL A 33 -11.10 4.30 2.29
CA VAL A 33 -10.96 5.75 2.16
C VAL A 33 -10.45 6.09 0.76
N ASP A 34 -10.93 7.17 0.20
CA ASP A 34 -10.44 7.69 -1.08
C ASP A 34 -9.27 8.67 -0.89
N TRP A 35 -8.74 9.17 -2.00
CA TRP A 35 -7.64 10.12 -1.99
C TRP A 35 -8.02 11.45 -1.33
N ASN A 36 -9.27 11.91 -1.51
CA ASN A 36 -9.76 13.16 -0.93
C ASN A 36 -9.88 13.03 0.59
N ASP A 37 -10.29 11.88 1.10
CA ASP A 37 -10.31 11.58 2.54
C ASP A 37 -8.90 11.67 3.13
N ALA A 38 -7.91 11.10 2.44
CA ALA A 38 -6.52 11.12 2.87
C ALA A 38 -5.96 12.56 2.88
N VAL A 39 -6.27 13.38 1.88
CA VAL A 39 -5.90 14.81 1.82
C VAL A 39 -6.60 15.61 2.92
N ALA A 40 -7.89 15.37 3.13
CA ALA A 40 -8.64 16.02 4.21
C ALA A 40 -8.05 15.70 5.59
N TYR A 41 -7.67 14.44 5.81
CA TYR A 41 -6.99 14.01 7.03
C TYR A 41 -5.65 14.72 7.25
N THR A 42 -4.79 14.78 6.22
CA THR A 42 -3.49 15.47 6.36
C THR A 42 -3.65 16.96 6.62
N SER A 43 -4.66 17.60 6.01
CA SER A 43 -5.00 19.00 6.24
C SER A 43 -5.48 19.24 7.69
N TRP A 44 -6.38 18.39 8.18
CA TRP A 44 -6.82 18.43 9.58
C TRP A 44 -5.65 18.21 10.55
N LEU A 45 -4.79 17.23 10.28
CA LEU A 45 -3.63 16.93 11.12
C LEU A 45 -2.64 18.11 11.16
N SER A 46 -2.45 18.79 10.02
CA SER A 46 -1.62 19.99 9.91
C SER A 46 -2.10 21.09 10.82
N GLN A 47 -3.40 21.39 10.79
CA GLN A 47 -4.02 22.38 11.67
C GLN A 47 -3.90 21.99 13.13
N LYS A 48 -4.21 20.74 13.46
CA LYS A 48 -4.17 20.21 14.84
C LYS A 48 -2.77 20.24 15.45
N LYS A 49 -1.73 19.99 14.65
CA LYS A 49 -0.33 19.89 15.11
C LYS A 49 0.49 21.16 14.90
N GLY A 50 0.01 22.12 14.13
CA GLY A 50 0.77 23.32 13.77
C GLY A 50 1.99 23.03 12.92
N LYS A 51 1.96 21.94 12.12
CA LYS A 51 3.01 21.50 11.20
C LYS A 51 2.38 21.12 9.87
N ILE A 52 3.14 21.17 8.80
CA ILE A 52 2.66 20.75 7.49
C ILE A 52 2.74 19.22 7.39
N TYR A 53 1.59 18.59 7.17
CA TYR A 53 1.45 17.18 6.79
C TYR A 53 0.79 17.12 5.44
N ARG A 54 1.28 16.27 4.57
CA ARG A 54 0.72 16.00 3.23
C ARG A 54 0.95 14.55 2.84
N LEU A 55 0.33 14.11 1.77
CA LEU A 55 0.71 12.85 1.14
C LEU A 55 2.14 12.96 0.61
N PRO A 56 2.91 11.88 0.60
CA PRO A 56 4.20 11.85 -0.08
C PRO A 56 4.00 11.97 -1.59
N THR A 57 4.98 12.49 -2.30
CA THR A 57 5.03 12.29 -3.75
C THR A 57 5.35 10.83 -4.06
N GLU A 58 5.04 10.35 -5.25
CA GLU A 58 5.36 8.98 -5.66
C GLU A 58 6.88 8.72 -5.57
N ALA A 59 7.69 9.70 -5.93
CA ALA A 59 9.14 9.63 -5.84
C ALA A 59 9.63 9.55 -4.38
N GLU A 60 9.07 10.35 -3.48
CA GLU A 60 9.37 10.29 -2.03
C GLU A 60 8.98 8.94 -1.44
N TRP A 61 7.82 8.41 -1.85
CA TRP A 61 7.35 7.12 -1.41
C TRP A 61 8.33 6.01 -1.84
N GLU A 62 8.70 5.96 -3.12
CA GLU A 62 9.60 4.91 -3.63
C GLU A 62 11.01 5.02 -3.02
N TYR A 63 11.53 6.23 -2.88
CA TYR A 63 12.79 6.46 -2.18
C TYR A 63 12.75 5.92 -0.74
N SER A 64 11.66 6.20 -0.04
CA SER A 64 11.44 5.75 1.34
C SER A 64 11.27 4.23 1.43
N ALA A 65 10.53 3.62 0.50
CA ALA A 65 10.32 2.18 0.45
C ALA A 65 11.62 1.43 0.16
N ARG A 66 12.46 1.94 -0.74
CA ARG A 66 13.76 1.35 -1.05
C ARG A 66 14.76 1.47 0.09
N ALA A 67 14.74 2.53 0.84
CA ALA A 67 15.67 2.80 1.93
C ALA A 67 17.14 2.49 1.57
N GLY A 68 17.56 2.89 0.37
CA GLY A 68 18.92 2.70 -0.18
C GLY A 68 19.14 1.42 -0.97
N THR A 69 18.17 0.49 -1.04
CA THR A 69 18.30 -0.73 -1.86
C THR A 69 17.99 -0.48 -3.34
N LYS A 70 18.51 -1.35 -4.20
CA LYS A 70 18.21 -1.39 -5.65
C LYS A 70 17.41 -2.64 -6.05
N THR A 71 17.14 -3.49 -5.10
CA THR A 71 16.38 -4.75 -5.25
C THR A 71 14.88 -4.47 -5.40
N SER A 72 14.10 -5.49 -5.73
CA SER A 72 12.65 -5.40 -5.86
C SER A 72 11.98 -4.96 -4.54
N ARG A 73 12.58 -5.33 -3.41
CA ARG A 73 12.11 -5.06 -2.04
C ARG A 73 13.28 -4.61 -1.18
N TYR A 74 13.01 -4.08 0.01
CA TYR A 74 14.05 -3.67 0.96
C TYR A 74 14.67 -4.85 1.73
N TRP A 75 14.17 -6.08 1.55
CA TRP A 75 14.75 -7.32 2.07
C TRP A 75 15.25 -8.21 0.93
N ASN A 76 16.05 -9.23 1.25
CA ASN A 76 16.57 -10.17 0.26
C ASN A 76 15.47 -11.09 -0.27
N GLU A 77 15.54 -11.47 -1.55
CA GLU A 77 14.51 -12.28 -2.19
C GLU A 77 14.39 -13.70 -1.61
N ASP A 78 15.46 -14.23 -1.02
CA ASP A 78 15.48 -15.52 -0.35
C ASP A 78 14.90 -15.49 1.08
N GLU A 79 14.59 -14.31 1.61
CA GLU A 79 14.03 -14.18 2.94
C GLU A 79 12.52 -14.39 2.95
N ASP A 80 12.01 -14.87 4.08
CA ASP A 80 10.59 -15.12 4.28
C ASP A 80 9.79 -13.81 4.29
N PHE A 81 8.88 -13.66 3.33
CA PHE A 81 7.98 -12.51 3.19
C PHE A 81 7.23 -12.18 4.48
N CYS A 82 6.73 -13.19 5.16
CA CYS A 82 5.93 -13.03 6.37
C CYS A 82 6.71 -12.49 7.58
N GLN A 83 8.02 -12.27 7.46
CA GLN A 83 8.78 -11.53 8.44
C GLN A 83 8.77 -10.00 8.18
N TYR A 84 8.45 -9.58 6.97
CA TYR A 84 8.57 -8.19 6.51
C TYR A 84 7.26 -7.56 6.11
N ALA A 85 6.24 -8.37 5.76
CA ALA A 85 4.99 -7.84 5.21
C ALA A 85 3.78 -8.74 5.53
N ASN A 86 2.63 -8.13 5.72
CA ASN A 86 1.33 -8.78 5.64
C ASN A 86 0.96 -8.88 4.15
N VAL A 87 0.77 -10.11 3.66
CA VAL A 87 0.73 -10.46 2.23
C VAL A 87 -0.18 -11.64 1.99
N ALA A 88 -0.62 -11.87 0.76
CA ALA A 88 -1.33 -13.10 0.42
C ALA A 88 -0.48 -14.34 0.74
N ASP A 89 -0.86 -15.09 1.75
CA ASP A 89 -0.10 -16.17 2.37
C ASP A 89 -0.91 -17.45 2.62
N ILE A 90 -0.41 -18.36 3.43
CA ILE A 90 -1.14 -19.56 3.85
C ILE A 90 -2.35 -19.19 4.73
N THR A 91 -2.24 -18.16 5.58
CA THR A 91 -3.33 -17.75 6.47
C THR A 91 -4.51 -17.22 5.67
N LEU A 92 -4.25 -16.37 4.68
CA LEU A 92 -5.27 -15.88 3.76
C LEU A 92 -5.96 -17.02 3.03
N ARG A 93 -5.21 -18.04 2.54
CA ARG A 93 -5.76 -19.19 1.82
C ARG A 93 -6.66 -20.10 2.67
N LYS A 94 -6.55 -20.07 4.00
CA LYS A 94 -7.52 -20.74 4.87
C LYS A 94 -8.91 -20.13 4.77
N THR A 95 -8.98 -18.82 4.49
CA THR A 95 -10.25 -18.08 4.30
C THR A 95 -10.69 -18.06 2.82
N TYR A 96 -9.72 -17.94 1.90
CA TYR A 96 -9.93 -17.86 0.45
C TYR A 96 -9.08 -18.90 -0.29
N PRO A 97 -9.53 -20.19 -0.35
CA PRO A 97 -8.70 -21.30 -0.84
C PRO A 97 -8.21 -21.17 -2.29
N ASP A 98 -8.95 -20.47 -3.14
CA ASP A 98 -8.63 -20.29 -4.56
C ASP A 98 -7.56 -19.21 -4.80
N TRP A 99 -7.21 -18.43 -3.77
CA TRP A 99 -6.23 -17.37 -3.88
C TRP A 99 -4.81 -17.91 -3.81
N LYS A 100 -3.92 -17.27 -4.58
CA LYS A 100 -2.49 -17.62 -4.61
C LYS A 100 -1.72 -16.69 -3.68
N GLY A 101 -0.68 -17.21 -3.05
CA GLY A 101 0.17 -16.44 -2.15
C GLY A 101 1.50 -17.13 -1.88
N VAL A 102 2.27 -16.56 -0.98
CA VAL A 102 3.53 -17.12 -0.49
C VAL A 102 3.29 -18.32 0.43
N ASN A 103 4.35 -19.14 0.60
CA ASN A 103 4.30 -20.33 1.46
C ASN A 103 4.86 -20.05 2.85
N CYS A 104 4.39 -18.97 3.49
CA CYS A 104 4.64 -18.67 4.89
C CYS A 104 3.32 -18.26 5.56
N GLU A 105 3.33 -17.97 6.85
CA GLU A 105 2.17 -17.53 7.62
C GLU A 105 2.52 -16.20 8.31
N ASP A 106 1.83 -15.12 7.96
CA ASP A 106 1.93 -13.81 8.61
C ASP A 106 0.96 -13.66 9.80
N GLY A 107 -0.01 -14.57 9.88
CA GLY A 107 -0.94 -14.66 10.99
C GLY A 107 -2.27 -13.96 10.76
N SER A 108 -2.51 -13.32 9.62
CA SER A 108 -3.76 -12.61 9.33
C SER A 108 -4.29 -12.87 7.93
N ALA A 109 -5.61 -12.94 7.80
CA ALA A 109 -6.29 -12.95 6.50
C ALA A 109 -6.74 -11.55 6.05
N TYR A 110 -6.47 -10.51 6.84
CA TYR A 110 -6.85 -9.13 6.60
C TYR A 110 -5.74 -8.19 7.07
N THR A 111 -6.06 -6.92 7.32
CA THR A 111 -5.09 -5.97 7.87
C THR A 111 -4.56 -6.39 9.25
N VAL A 112 -3.37 -5.96 9.58
CA VAL A 112 -2.74 -6.15 10.88
C VAL A 112 -2.40 -4.83 11.55
N THR A 113 -2.12 -4.88 12.85
CA THR A 113 -1.60 -3.74 13.61
C THR A 113 -0.34 -3.19 12.94
N LYS A 114 -0.27 -1.86 12.81
CA LYS A 114 0.92 -1.18 12.29
C LYS A 114 2.19 -1.57 13.04
N GLY A 115 3.28 -1.79 12.31
CA GLY A 115 4.58 -2.10 12.89
C GLY A 115 4.73 -3.55 13.35
N SER A 116 3.89 -4.46 12.86
CA SER A 116 3.96 -5.88 13.21
C SER A 116 5.16 -6.62 12.58
N PHE A 117 5.74 -6.08 11.53
CA PHE A 117 6.81 -6.71 10.76
C PHE A 117 8.13 -5.95 10.88
N LYS A 118 9.19 -6.49 10.28
CA LYS A 118 10.51 -5.85 10.29
C LYS A 118 10.52 -4.57 9.45
N PRO A 119 11.06 -3.47 9.97
CA PRO A 119 11.16 -2.22 9.23
C PRO A 119 12.25 -2.27 8.15
N ASN A 120 12.20 -1.33 7.23
CA ASN A 120 13.31 -1.07 6.31
C ASN A 120 14.47 -0.32 7.01
N ALA A 121 15.56 -0.04 6.27
CA ALA A 121 16.75 0.63 6.81
C ALA A 121 16.51 2.09 7.26
N PHE A 122 15.39 2.71 6.84
CA PHE A 122 14.98 4.03 7.32
C PHE A 122 14.08 3.96 8.56
N GLY A 123 13.77 2.75 9.05
CA GLY A 123 12.89 2.53 10.20
C GLY A 123 11.41 2.62 9.87
N LEU A 124 11.04 2.52 8.59
CA LEU A 124 9.65 2.51 8.16
C LEU A 124 9.11 1.08 8.15
N TYR A 125 7.94 0.92 8.76
CA TYR A 125 7.20 -0.33 8.85
C TYR A 125 6.11 -0.35 7.79
N ASP A 126 5.70 -1.55 7.38
CA ASP A 126 4.51 -1.82 6.56
C ASP A 126 4.49 -1.10 5.19
N ILE A 127 5.61 -0.53 4.75
CA ILE A 127 5.73 0.20 3.48
C ILE A 127 5.49 -0.68 2.24
N LEU A 128 5.55 -2.00 2.42
CA LEU A 128 5.12 -3.00 1.45
C LEU A 128 4.18 -3.97 2.17
N GLY A 129 3.00 -4.21 1.59
CA GLY A 129 1.95 -5.04 2.16
C GLY A 129 1.04 -4.30 3.14
N ASN A 130 0.21 -5.04 3.86
CA ASN A 130 -0.85 -4.58 4.75
C ASN A 130 -1.95 -3.83 4.00
N VAL A 131 -1.74 -2.56 3.60
CA VAL A 131 -2.69 -1.78 2.79
C VAL A 131 -1.97 -1.01 1.68
N ASN A 132 -2.66 -0.77 0.58
CA ASN A 132 -2.20 0.17 -0.43
C ASN A 132 -2.16 1.60 0.14
N GLU A 133 -1.17 2.37 -0.26
CA GLU A 133 -0.93 3.72 0.24
C GLU A 133 -1.13 4.77 -0.85
N TRP A 134 -1.96 5.78 -0.58
CA TRP A 134 -2.15 6.92 -1.47
C TRP A 134 -0.90 7.80 -1.52
N VAL A 135 -0.52 8.21 -2.71
CA VAL A 135 0.47 9.26 -2.94
C VAL A 135 -0.19 10.47 -3.60
N ASP A 136 0.52 11.58 -3.67
CA ASP A 136 -0.04 12.86 -4.17
C ASP A 136 -0.24 12.86 -5.69
N ASP A 137 0.51 12.04 -6.40
CA ASP A 137 0.59 12.02 -7.85
C ASP A 137 -0.68 11.53 -8.54
N CYS A 138 -1.01 12.17 -9.66
CA CYS A 138 -1.94 11.63 -10.62
C CYS A 138 -1.35 10.39 -11.28
N TRP A 139 -2.22 9.44 -11.65
CA TRP A 139 -1.78 8.27 -12.39
C TRP A 139 -1.36 8.64 -13.81
N ILE A 140 -0.21 8.12 -14.23
CA ILE A 140 0.28 8.16 -15.61
C ILE A 140 0.86 6.79 -15.98
N ASP A 141 0.61 6.34 -17.20
CA ASP A 141 1.04 5.01 -17.66
C ASP A 141 2.56 4.90 -17.82
N THR A 142 3.24 6.00 -18.07
CA THR A 142 4.71 6.04 -18.26
C THR A 142 5.32 7.22 -17.52
N TYR A 143 6.60 7.11 -17.16
CA TYR A 143 7.34 8.20 -16.49
C TYR A 143 8.01 9.20 -17.45
N SER A 144 7.73 9.13 -18.76
CA SER A 144 8.46 9.93 -19.76
C SER A 144 8.34 11.46 -19.59
N GLU A 145 7.28 11.89 -18.92
CA GLU A 145 6.97 13.32 -18.74
C GLU A 145 6.95 13.74 -17.27
N THR A 146 7.24 12.80 -16.36
CA THR A 146 7.19 13.10 -14.92
C THR A 146 8.35 13.99 -14.49
N PRO A 147 8.15 14.81 -13.42
CA PRO A 147 9.21 15.64 -12.86
C PRO A 147 10.42 14.79 -12.42
N ILE A 148 11.61 15.30 -12.66
CA ILE A 148 12.87 14.64 -12.25
C ILE A 148 13.41 15.16 -10.92
N ASP A 149 12.75 16.15 -10.35
CA ASP A 149 13.12 16.80 -9.07
C ASP A 149 12.39 16.21 -7.85
N GLY A 150 11.55 15.18 -8.07
CA GLY A 150 10.80 14.53 -7.03
C GLY A 150 9.49 15.22 -6.64
N SER A 151 9.08 16.27 -7.35
CA SER A 151 7.75 16.86 -7.16
C SER A 151 6.65 15.96 -7.69
N SER A 152 5.41 16.15 -7.19
CA SER A 152 4.25 15.37 -7.62
C SER A 152 3.92 15.63 -9.09
N TRP A 153 3.52 14.60 -9.81
CA TRP A 153 2.90 14.72 -11.12
C TRP A 153 1.43 15.09 -10.96
N LEU A 154 1.08 16.34 -11.29
CA LEU A 154 -0.27 16.88 -11.14
C LEU A 154 -0.86 17.38 -12.46
N GLU A 155 -0.18 17.12 -13.58
CA GLU A 155 -0.59 17.61 -14.90
C GLU A 155 -1.54 16.64 -15.61
N GLY A 156 -2.29 17.15 -16.58
CA GLY A 156 -3.24 16.38 -17.38
C GLY A 156 -4.59 16.14 -16.71
N GLU A 157 -5.32 15.16 -17.23
CA GLU A 157 -6.62 14.74 -16.69
C GLU A 157 -6.39 13.79 -15.50
N CYS A 158 -6.32 14.36 -14.31
CA CYS A 158 -6.08 13.62 -13.06
C CYS A 158 -7.33 12.87 -12.59
N SER A 159 -7.91 12.04 -13.44
CA SER A 159 -9.11 11.24 -13.15
C SER A 159 -8.80 10.06 -12.22
N ARG A 160 -7.54 9.66 -12.12
CA ARG A 160 -7.06 8.59 -11.24
C ARG A 160 -5.86 9.06 -10.43
N LYS A 161 -5.77 8.62 -9.19
CA LYS A 161 -4.63 8.85 -8.30
C LYS A 161 -3.76 7.61 -8.17
N THR A 162 -2.49 7.80 -7.88
CA THR A 162 -1.54 6.71 -7.74
C THR A 162 -1.58 6.12 -6.33
N VAL A 163 -1.54 4.79 -6.24
CA VAL A 163 -1.32 4.03 -5.00
C VAL A 163 -0.08 3.14 -5.11
N ARG A 164 0.53 2.87 -3.97
CA ARG A 164 1.79 2.16 -3.84
C ARG A 164 1.70 1.13 -2.71
N GLY A 165 2.68 0.23 -2.62
CA GLY A 165 2.90 -0.68 -1.50
C GLY A 165 2.34 -2.08 -1.68
N GLY A 166 1.16 -2.21 -2.28
CA GLY A 166 0.40 -3.46 -2.24
C GLY A 166 -0.24 -3.69 -0.88
N SER A 167 -0.95 -4.79 -0.73
CA SER A 167 -1.81 -5.03 0.43
C SER A 167 -1.78 -6.50 0.89
N TRP A 168 -2.52 -6.80 1.96
CA TRP A 168 -2.63 -8.12 2.58
C TRP A 168 -3.12 -9.23 1.62
N PHE A 169 -3.81 -8.89 0.54
CA PHE A 169 -4.28 -9.86 -0.46
C PHE A 169 -3.38 -9.96 -1.71
N ASP A 170 -2.30 -9.20 -1.74
CA ASP A 170 -1.39 -9.18 -2.89
C ASP A 170 -0.24 -10.15 -2.74
N GLY A 171 0.16 -10.76 -3.86
CA GLY A 171 1.30 -11.68 -3.92
C GLY A 171 2.61 -10.98 -4.26
N PRO A 172 3.72 -11.74 -4.32
CA PRO A 172 5.09 -11.21 -4.49
C PRO A 172 5.32 -10.30 -5.70
N ARG A 173 4.54 -10.47 -6.77
CA ARG A 173 4.65 -9.62 -7.97
C ARG A 173 4.24 -8.19 -7.72
N ILE A 174 3.32 -7.98 -6.79
CA ILE A 174 2.75 -6.69 -6.44
C ILE A 174 3.60 -6.00 -5.36
N LEU A 175 4.05 -6.76 -4.37
CA LEU A 175 4.88 -6.26 -3.26
C LEU A 175 6.30 -5.94 -3.70
N ARG A 176 6.44 -4.94 -4.54
CA ARG A 176 7.72 -4.42 -5.03
C ARG A 176 7.74 -2.90 -4.90
N SER A 177 8.88 -2.35 -4.54
CA SER A 177 9.06 -0.89 -4.43
C SER A 177 8.72 -0.13 -5.72
N THR A 178 8.76 -0.81 -6.89
CA THR A 178 8.41 -0.22 -8.19
C THR A 178 6.95 -0.40 -8.59
N ASN A 179 6.19 -1.23 -7.86
CA ASN A 179 4.82 -1.50 -8.27
C ASN A 179 3.91 -0.31 -7.97
N ARG A 180 3.00 -0.02 -8.89
CA ARG A 180 2.09 1.12 -8.82
C ARG A 180 0.77 0.81 -9.50
N TYR A 181 -0.30 1.46 -9.07
CA TYR A 181 -1.62 1.41 -9.66
C TYR A 181 -2.27 2.78 -9.69
N GLY A 182 -3.23 2.96 -10.61
CA GLY A 182 -4.10 4.13 -10.66
C GLY A 182 -5.54 3.76 -10.25
N TYR A 183 -6.04 4.45 -9.25
CA TYR A 183 -7.43 4.38 -8.79
C TYR A 183 -8.14 5.70 -8.95
#